data_19fcf9c737b026028545359a0bd18d30
#
_entry.id   19fcf9c737b026028545359a0bd18d30
#
_cell.length_a   1.000
_cell.length_b   1.000
_cell.length_c   1.000
_cell.angle_alpha   90.00
_cell.angle_beta   90.00
_cell.angle_gamma   90.00
#
_symmetry.space_group_name_H-M   'P 1'
#
loop_
_entity.id
_entity.type
_entity.pdbx_description
1 polymer ?
#
loop_
_entity_poly.entity_id
_entity_poly.type
_entity_poly.pdbx_seq_one_letter_code
_entity_poly.pdbx_strand_id
1 'polypeptide(L)'
;MSLKNSKIIVVKIGSSLLVDNNKKIRKKWLASFAKDIKKLKDKNQKVVIVSSGAIALGCKKMNINKKTIKLDKSQAIASIGQIELMNLFSQTFTKYKLNISQILLTLEDTEERRRSLNAKRTFENLFDLGFIPIVNENDTIATSEIKYGDNDRLASRVAQITDADTLILLSDVDGLYTKNPKIYKDAKLIKKVNDLKKDLKEINIKGVNEYGSGGMQTKIEAAKICQLAGCSMVIANGLSLNPISMISKKNICTWFSSKVSKLDARKKWIISSIAPKGSIIIDDGAKKALKSGKSLLAAGIKKISGKFNKGDHVKILDKKNNECARGLSSFASDEIVKIMGNHSNQIEKLLGYVAKSEVIHKDDMVEI
;
A
#
# COMPACT_ATOMS: atom_id res chain seq x y z
N MET A 1 6.37 14.15 -14.64
CA MET A 1 6.51 13.54 -13.30
C MET A 1 7.87 12.89 -13.18
N SER A 2 8.42 12.78 -11.98
CA SER A 2 9.78 12.24 -11.79
C SER A 2 9.84 11.49 -10.47
N LEU A 3 10.55 10.37 -10.43
CA LEU A 3 10.83 9.59 -9.22
C LEU A 3 11.77 10.32 -8.24
N LYS A 4 12.41 11.43 -8.68
CA LYS A 4 13.42 12.14 -7.86
C LYS A 4 12.87 12.69 -6.55
N ASN A 5 11.62 13.10 -6.52
CA ASN A 5 10.99 13.75 -5.37
C ASN A 5 10.22 12.78 -4.47
N SER A 6 10.16 11.49 -4.84
CA SER A 6 9.45 10.48 -4.06
C SER A 6 10.30 10.07 -2.85
N LYS A 7 9.74 10.15 -1.65
CA LYS A 7 10.38 9.66 -0.41
C LYS A 7 10.12 8.16 -0.22
N ILE A 8 8.90 7.71 -0.50
CA ILE A 8 8.49 6.30 -0.41
C ILE A 8 7.99 5.85 -1.77
N ILE A 9 8.57 4.76 -2.28
CA ILE A 9 8.25 4.18 -3.58
C ILE A 9 7.84 2.72 -3.38
N VAL A 10 6.68 2.35 -3.90
CA VAL A 10 6.25 0.95 -4.01
C VAL A 10 6.52 0.49 -5.43
N VAL A 11 7.18 -0.66 -5.60
CA VAL A 11 7.47 -1.25 -6.91
C VAL A 11 6.80 -2.62 -7.00
N LYS A 12 5.83 -2.77 -7.89
CA LYS A 12 5.20 -4.05 -8.17
C LYS A 12 5.87 -4.73 -9.35
N ILE A 13 6.20 -5.99 -9.18
CA ILE A 13 6.77 -6.86 -10.22
C ILE A 13 5.86 -8.06 -10.48
N GLY A 14 5.54 -8.28 -11.75
CA GLY A 14 4.75 -9.44 -12.17
C GLY A 14 5.57 -10.73 -12.23
N SER A 15 4.92 -11.88 -12.14
CA SER A 15 5.58 -13.20 -12.21
C SER A 15 6.35 -13.43 -13.50
N SER A 16 5.88 -12.90 -14.63
CA SER A 16 6.54 -12.99 -15.94
C SER A 16 7.89 -12.28 -16.02
N LEU A 17 8.14 -11.33 -15.10
CA LEU A 17 9.42 -10.63 -14.99
C LEU A 17 10.47 -11.46 -14.23
N LEU A 18 10.03 -12.37 -13.35
CA LEU A 18 10.90 -13.25 -12.56
C LEU A 18 11.16 -14.58 -13.25
N VAL A 19 10.13 -15.13 -13.90
CA VAL A 19 10.18 -16.44 -14.54
C VAL A 19 9.74 -16.28 -15.99
N ASP A 20 10.53 -16.74 -16.94
CA ASP A 20 10.20 -16.70 -18.36
C ASP A 20 9.20 -17.80 -18.77
N ASN A 21 8.77 -17.79 -20.03
CA ASN A 21 7.83 -18.76 -20.57
C ASN A 21 8.37 -20.21 -20.53
N ASN A 22 9.70 -20.38 -20.50
CA ASN A 22 10.38 -21.67 -20.38
C ASN A 22 10.62 -22.07 -18.92
N LYS A 23 9.93 -21.42 -17.97
CA LYS A 23 10.06 -21.63 -16.53
C LYS A 23 11.49 -21.38 -15.99
N LYS A 24 12.35 -20.64 -16.72
CA LYS A 24 13.69 -20.25 -16.26
C LYS A 24 13.62 -18.95 -15.46
N ILE A 25 14.36 -18.91 -14.33
CA ILE A 25 14.47 -17.71 -13.51
C ILE A 25 15.35 -16.69 -14.24
N ARG A 26 14.85 -15.46 -14.36
CA ARG A 26 15.55 -14.33 -14.99
C ARG A 26 16.59 -13.71 -14.05
N LYS A 27 17.62 -14.47 -13.65
CA LYS A 27 18.64 -14.04 -12.68
C LYS A 27 19.34 -12.73 -13.07
N LYS A 28 19.69 -12.54 -14.35
CA LYS A 28 20.31 -11.31 -14.86
C LYS A 28 19.37 -10.10 -14.71
N TRP A 29 18.10 -10.30 -14.96
CA TRP A 29 17.08 -9.27 -14.79
C TRP A 29 16.95 -8.88 -13.31
N LEU A 30 16.82 -9.86 -12.41
CA LEU A 30 16.70 -9.58 -10.97
C LEU A 30 17.92 -8.85 -10.41
N ALA A 31 19.12 -9.22 -10.88
CA ALA A 31 20.35 -8.50 -10.53
C ALA A 31 20.34 -7.05 -11.01
N SER A 32 19.83 -6.79 -12.23
CA SER A 32 19.70 -5.41 -12.75
C SER A 32 18.64 -4.60 -12.00
N PHE A 33 17.55 -5.26 -11.59
CA PHE A 33 16.51 -4.67 -10.75
C PHE A 33 17.07 -4.30 -9.36
N ALA A 34 17.84 -5.22 -8.73
CA ALA A 34 18.51 -4.92 -7.45
C ALA A 34 19.46 -3.72 -7.54
N LYS A 35 20.19 -3.54 -8.67
CA LYS A 35 20.99 -2.32 -8.93
C LYS A 35 20.14 -1.06 -8.97
N ASP A 36 18.95 -1.11 -9.57
CA ASP A 36 18.05 0.04 -9.60
C ASP A 36 17.50 0.36 -8.20
N ILE A 37 17.13 -0.67 -7.42
CA ILE A 37 16.71 -0.50 -6.02
C ILE A 37 17.85 0.11 -5.19
N LYS A 38 19.10 -0.34 -5.38
CA LYS A 38 20.27 0.24 -4.71
C LYS A 38 20.40 1.74 -5.00
N LYS A 39 20.24 2.17 -6.25
CA LYS A 39 20.27 3.59 -6.62
C LYS A 39 19.18 4.42 -5.95
N LEU A 40 18.00 3.85 -5.71
CA LEU A 40 16.91 4.52 -4.96
C LEU A 40 17.30 4.64 -3.48
N LYS A 41 17.80 3.57 -2.88
CA LYS A 41 18.26 3.57 -1.47
C LYS A 41 19.41 4.55 -1.25
N ASP A 42 20.36 4.65 -2.19
CA ASP A 42 21.48 5.60 -2.13
C ASP A 42 21.04 7.07 -2.17
N LYS A 43 19.79 7.33 -2.60
CA LYS A 43 19.13 8.63 -2.55
C LYS A 43 18.24 8.81 -1.32
N ASN A 44 18.40 7.97 -0.30
CA ASN A 44 17.59 7.94 0.92
C ASN A 44 16.08 7.72 0.65
N GLN A 45 15.72 7.08 -0.47
CA GLN A 45 14.34 6.72 -0.76
C GLN A 45 13.99 5.40 -0.07
N LYS A 46 12.85 5.36 0.62
CA LYS A 46 12.28 4.14 1.20
C LYS A 46 11.59 3.35 0.09
N VAL A 47 11.87 2.06 0.00
CA VAL A 47 11.35 1.21 -1.09
C VAL A 47 10.60 0.02 -0.50
N VAL A 48 9.45 -0.28 -1.07
CA VAL A 48 8.69 -1.53 -0.86
C VAL A 48 8.60 -2.25 -2.19
N ILE A 49 8.78 -3.55 -2.20
CA ILE A 49 8.61 -4.38 -3.40
C ILE A 49 7.36 -5.25 -3.20
N VAL A 50 6.42 -5.19 -4.13
CA VAL A 50 5.28 -6.12 -4.18
C VAL A 50 5.54 -7.12 -5.29
N SER A 51 5.74 -8.37 -4.90
CA SER A 51 6.14 -9.43 -5.82
C SER A 51 4.99 -10.40 -6.06
N SER A 52 4.99 -11.01 -7.23
CA SER A 52 4.23 -12.21 -7.56
C SER A 52 5.19 -13.34 -7.89
N GLY A 53 4.67 -14.56 -8.04
CA GLY A 53 5.47 -15.64 -8.59
C GLY A 53 5.71 -16.83 -7.67
N ALA A 54 5.19 -16.79 -6.43
CA ALA A 54 5.28 -17.92 -5.51
C ALA A 54 4.72 -19.22 -6.15
N ILE A 55 3.49 -19.18 -6.67
CA ILE A 55 2.90 -20.34 -7.36
C ILE A 55 3.76 -20.82 -8.55
N ALA A 56 4.29 -19.89 -9.35
CA ALA A 56 5.11 -20.24 -10.51
C ALA A 56 6.42 -20.95 -10.11
N LEU A 57 7.07 -20.47 -9.05
CA LEU A 57 8.28 -21.08 -8.50
C LEU A 57 7.99 -22.42 -7.82
N GLY A 58 6.88 -22.52 -7.08
CA GLY A 58 6.44 -23.78 -6.48
C GLY A 58 6.13 -24.84 -7.52
N CYS A 59 5.38 -24.48 -8.58
CA CYS A 59 5.13 -25.38 -9.73
C CYS A 59 6.42 -25.85 -10.38
N LYS A 60 7.40 -24.94 -10.54
CA LYS A 60 8.70 -25.28 -11.07
C LYS A 60 9.45 -26.27 -10.18
N LYS A 61 9.51 -26.03 -8.88
CA LYS A 61 10.19 -26.89 -7.90
C LYS A 61 9.59 -28.28 -7.87
N MET A 62 8.27 -28.38 -7.97
CA MET A 62 7.52 -29.63 -7.93
C MET A 62 7.32 -30.27 -9.31
N ASN A 63 7.82 -29.66 -10.37
CA ASN A 63 7.60 -30.06 -11.77
C ASN A 63 6.13 -30.26 -12.15
N ILE A 64 5.25 -29.39 -11.62
CA ILE A 64 3.80 -29.45 -11.84
C ILE A 64 3.37 -28.46 -12.92
N ASN A 65 2.35 -28.84 -13.72
CA ASN A 65 1.75 -27.92 -14.69
C ASN A 65 0.69 -27.03 -14.01
N LYS A 66 0.88 -25.70 -14.05
CA LYS A 66 -0.01 -24.72 -13.43
C LYS A 66 -1.46 -24.80 -13.93
N LYS A 67 -1.69 -25.19 -15.19
CA LYS A 67 -3.04 -25.17 -15.80
C LYS A 67 -4.01 -26.21 -15.21
N THR A 68 -3.51 -27.21 -14.52
CA THR A 68 -4.30 -28.35 -14.01
C THR A 68 -4.50 -28.33 -12.50
N ILE A 69 -4.17 -27.21 -11.82
CA ILE A 69 -4.14 -27.15 -10.36
C ILE A 69 -5.43 -26.52 -9.84
N LYS A 70 -6.11 -27.20 -8.88
CA LYS A 70 -7.20 -26.67 -8.11
C LYS A 70 -6.71 -25.64 -7.07
N LEU A 71 -7.63 -24.85 -6.52
CA LEU A 71 -7.30 -23.75 -5.60
C LEU A 71 -6.49 -24.21 -4.37
N ASP A 72 -6.98 -25.20 -3.65
CA ASP A 72 -6.35 -25.79 -2.46
C ASP A 72 -4.91 -26.25 -2.72
N LYS A 73 -4.72 -26.96 -3.83
CA LYS A 73 -3.38 -27.40 -4.26
C LYS A 73 -2.51 -26.20 -4.67
N SER A 74 -3.11 -25.16 -5.25
CA SER A 74 -2.41 -23.93 -5.62
C SER A 74 -1.87 -23.20 -4.38
N GLN A 75 -2.66 -23.15 -3.31
CA GLN A 75 -2.27 -22.55 -2.02
C GLN A 75 -1.07 -23.31 -1.40
N ALA A 76 -1.14 -24.64 -1.38
CA ALA A 76 -0.02 -25.47 -0.91
C ALA A 76 1.26 -25.29 -1.75
N ILE A 77 1.11 -25.18 -3.08
CA ILE A 77 2.24 -24.92 -3.99
C ILE A 77 2.79 -23.50 -3.78
N ALA A 78 1.93 -22.52 -3.53
CA ALA A 78 2.35 -21.16 -3.23
C ALA A 78 3.24 -21.10 -1.97
N SER A 79 2.90 -21.85 -0.91
CA SER A 79 3.71 -21.90 0.30
C SER A 79 5.13 -22.42 0.06
N ILE A 80 5.27 -23.45 -0.78
CA ILE A 80 6.58 -23.99 -1.19
C ILE A 80 7.34 -22.96 -2.03
N GLY A 81 6.65 -22.34 -2.98
CA GLY A 81 7.25 -21.37 -3.89
C GLY A 81 7.60 -20.05 -3.24
N GLN A 82 6.93 -19.68 -2.14
CA GLN A 82 7.23 -18.47 -1.37
C GLN A 82 8.63 -18.54 -0.73
N ILE A 83 9.03 -19.71 -0.25
CA ILE A 83 10.40 -19.94 0.25
C ILE A 83 11.42 -19.72 -0.87
N GLU A 84 11.17 -20.31 -2.05
CA GLU A 84 12.07 -20.14 -3.22
C GLU A 84 12.14 -18.67 -3.67
N LEU A 85 11.02 -17.98 -3.65
CA LEU A 85 10.94 -16.57 -4.00
C LEU A 85 11.81 -15.72 -3.05
N MET A 86 11.68 -15.92 -1.75
CA MET A 86 12.46 -15.17 -0.76
C MET A 86 13.94 -15.49 -0.80
N ASN A 87 14.30 -16.76 -1.01
CA ASN A 87 15.70 -17.18 -1.21
C ASN A 87 16.31 -16.49 -2.44
N LEU A 88 15.57 -16.43 -3.55
CA LEU A 88 16.01 -15.78 -4.77
C LEU A 88 16.29 -14.28 -4.55
N PHE A 89 15.37 -13.58 -3.88
CA PHE A 89 15.56 -12.17 -3.52
C PHE A 89 16.74 -11.99 -2.57
N SER A 90 16.81 -12.78 -1.49
CA SER A 90 17.86 -12.69 -0.48
C SER A 90 19.23 -12.86 -1.11
N GLN A 91 19.46 -13.96 -1.85
CA GLN A 91 20.74 -14.24 -2.53
C GLN A 91 21.15 -13.14 -3.52
N THR A 92 20.16 -12.50 -4.19
CA THR A 92 20.45 -11.46 -5.17
C THR A 92 20.73 -10.13 -4.48
N PHE A 93 19.91 -9.72 -3.53
CA PHE A 93 19.96 -8.40 -2.90
C PHE A 93 21.17 -8.25 -1.97
N THR A 94 21.55 -9.32 -1.26
CA THR A 94 22.75 -9.33 -0.41
C THR A 94 24.02 -8.97 -1.20
N LYS A 95 24.14 -9.35 -2.47
CA LYS A 95 25.26 -8.98 -3.34
C LYS A 95 25.38 -7.46 -3.55
N TYR A 96 24.29 -6.73 -3.35
CA TYR A 96 24.22 -5.26 -3.44
C TYR A 96 24.15 -4.58 -2.08
N LYS A 97 24.42 -5.31 -0.99
CA LYS A 97 24.34 -4.81 0.40
C LYS A 97 22.93 -4.25 0.71
N LEU A 98 21.91 -4.94 0.24
CA LEU A 98 20.51 -4.62 0.48
C LEU A 98 19.88 -5.69 1.37
N ASN A 99 19.39 -5.27 2.54
CA ASN A 99 18.68 -6.13 3.48
C ASN A 99 17.20 -6.17 3.11
N ILE A 100 16.61 -7.35 3.11
CA ILE A 100 15.19 -7.55 2.80
C ILE A 100 14.45 -8.17 3.97
N SER A 101 13.15 -7.93 4.02
CA SER A 101 12.21 -8.59 4.94
C SER A 101 11.00 -9.09 4.17
N GLN A 102 10.28 -10.06 4.72
CA GLN A 102 9.04 -10.58 4.13
C GLN A 102 7.83 -10.04 4.86
N ILE A 103 6.80 -9.64 4.11
CA ILE A 103 5.46 -9.33 4.62
C ILE A 103 4.45 -10.07 3.74
N LEU A 104 3.58 -10.86 4.35
CA LEU A 104 2.46 -11.52 3.68
C LEU A 104 1.15 -10.85 4.12
N LEU A 105 0.35 -10.40 3.16
CA LEU A 105 -0.92 -9.72 3.39
C LEU A 105 -1.99 -10.33 2.49
N THR A 106 -3.21 -10.39 3.00
CA THR A 106 -4.41 -10.55 2.17
C THR A 106 -4.98 -9.18 1.81
N LEU A 107 -5.86 -9.08 0.83
CA LEU A 107 -6.59 -7.84 0.55
C LEU A 107 -7.41 -7.40 1.76
N GLU A 108 -8.04 -8.35 2.46
CA GLU A 108 -8.79 -8.09 3.69
C GLU A 108 -7.92 -7.44 4.77
N ASP A 109 -6.66 -7.87 4.94
CA ASP A 109 -5.73 -7.26 5.89
C ASP A 109 -5.45 -5.79 5.57
N THR A 110 -5.54 -5.42 4.28
CA THR A 110 -5.36 -4.04 3.83
C THR A 110 -6.62 -3.19 3.98
N GLU A 111 -7.78 -3.80 3.99
CA GLU A 111 -9.11 -3.14 4.07
C GLU A 111 -9.61 -3.07 5.52
N GLU A 112 -9.33 -4.10 6.31
CA GLU A 112 -9.61 -4.11 7.74
C GLU A 112 -8.63 -3.17 8.46
N ARG A 113 -9.22 -2.17 9.09
CA ARG A 113 -8.49 -1.02 9.62
C ARG A 113 -7.42 -1.36 10.64
N ARG A 114 -7.72 -2.22 11.61
CA ARG A 114 -6.78 -2.57 12.68
C ARG A 114 -5.56 -3.28 12.11
N ARG A 115 -5.78 -4.20 11.18
CA ARG A 115 -4.73 -4.94 10.49
C ARG A 115 -3.90 -4.02 9.62
N SER A 116 -4.55 -3.12 8.87
CA SER A 116 -3.90 -2.10 8.04
C SER A 116 -2.99 -1.16 8.84
N LEU A 117 -3.43 -0.69 10.02
CA LEU A 117 -2.60 0.12 10.92
C LEU A 117 -1.42 -0.65 11.52
N ASN A 118 -1.62 -1.94 11.87
CA ASN A 118 -0.52 -2.78 12.33
C ASN A 118 0.51 -3.00 11.21
N ALA A 119 0.04 -3.30 9.99
CA ALA A 119 0.91 -3.41 8.82
C ALA A 119 1.70 -2.11 8.60
N LYS A 120 1.05 -0.93 8.67
CA LYS A 120 1.71 0.37 8.55
C LYS A 120 2.88 0.51 9.52
N ARG A 121 2.66 0.22 10.80
CA ARG A 121 3.73 0.29 11.83
C ARG A 121 4.86 -0.68 11.56
N THR A 122 4.54 -1.88 11.06
CA THR A 122 5.55 -2.86 10.66
C THR A 122 6.40 -2.31 9.51
N PHE A 123 5.81 -1.67 8.49
CA PHE A 123 6.55 -1.02 7.43
C PHE A 123 7.45 0.12 7.95
N GLU A 124 6.91 0.97 8.82
CA GLU A 124 7.66 2.08 9.43
C GLU A 124 8.90 1.56 10.17
N ASN A 125 8.74 0.57 11.05
CA ASN A 125 9.85 -0.05 11.78
C ASN A 125 10.88 -0.70 10.84
N LEU A 126 10.45 -1.40 9.78
CA LEU A 126 11.36 -2.01 8.81
C LEU A 126 12.15 -0.94 8.04
N PHE A 127 11.54 0.19 7.71
CA PHE A 127 12.25 1.31 7.10
C PHE A 127 13.32 1.90 8.02
N ASP A 128 13.01 2.05 9.30
CA ASP A 128 13.93 2.60 10.30
C ASP A 128 15.08 1.63 10.60
N LEU A 129 14.83 0.31 10.53
CA LEU A 129 15.85 -0.73 10.57
C LEU A 129 16.66 -0.85 9.26
N GLY A 130 16.35 -0.06 8.23
CA GLY A 130 17.05 -0.06 6.95
C GLY A 130 16.69 -1.18 5.98
N PHE A 131 15.68 -2.00 6.30
CA PHE A 131 15.24 -3.13 5.47
C PHE A 131 14.34 -2.68 4.31
N ILE A 132 14.29 -3.51 3.27
CA ILE A 132 13.37 -3.39 2.13
C ILE A 132 12.29 -4.46 2.31
N PRO A 133 11.04 -4.07 2.61
CA PRO A 133 9.93 -5.01 2.67
C PRO A 133 9.62 -5.60 1.29
N ILE A 134 9.58 -6.92 1.20
CA ILE A 134 9.07 -7.66 0.06
C ILE A 134 7.70 -8.20 0.45
N VAL A 135 6.67 -7.67 -0.19
CA VAL A 135 5.27 -8.02 0.07
C VAL A 135 4.81 -9.02 -0.98
N ASN A 136 4.10 -10.03 -0.56
CA ASN A 136 3.31 -10.89 -1.44
C ASN A 136 1.95 -11.16 -0.80
N GLU A 137 1.02 -11.66 -1.62
CA GLU A 137 -0.24 -12.16 -1.09
C GLU A 137 0.00 -13.36 -0.18
N ASN A 138 -0.77 -13.45 0.91
CA ASN A 138 -0.80 -14.64 1.75
C ASN A 138 -1.71 -15.69 1.10
N ASP A 139 -1.20 -16.29 0.03
CA ASP A 139 -1.92 -17.29 -0.76
C ASP A 139 -2.47 -18.45 0.09
N THR A 140 -1.86 -18.74 1.27
CA THR A 140 -2.23 -19.88 2.11
C THR A 140 -3.60 -19.73 2.78
N ILE A 141 -4.03 -18.50 3.01
CA ILE A 141 -5.31 -18.17 3.66
C ILE A 141 -6.20 -17.29 2.78
N ALA A 142 -5.74 -16.93 1.59
CA ALA A 142 -6.53 -16.15 0.64
C ALA A 142 -7.74 -16.97 0.16
N THR A 143 -8.93 -16.37 0.17
CA THR A 143 -10.17 -17.04 -0.25
C THR A 143 -10.32 -17.09 -1.76
N SER A 144 -11.22 -17.95 -2.26
CA SER A 144 -11.46 -18.20 -3.70
C SER A 144 -11.92 -16.99 -4.50
N GLU A 145 -12.40 -15.95 -3.85
CA GLU A 145 -12.86 -14.69 -4.48
C GLU A 145 -11.69 -13.88 -5.07
N ILE A 146 -10.48 -14.17 -4.65
CA ILE A 146 -9.26 -13.51 -5.14
C ILE A 146 -8.78 -14.25 -6.38
N LYS A 147 -9.33 -13.85 -7.52
CA LYS A 147 -8.90 -14.36 -8.83
C LYS A 147 -7.48 -13.94 -9.13
N TYR A 148 -6.71 -14.87 -9.72
CA TYR A 148 -5.37 -14.70 -10.25
C TYR A 148 -5.09 -13.30 -10.80
N GLY A 149 -4.07 -12.64 -10.29
CA GLY A 149 -3.50 -11.44 -10.91
C GLY A 149 -3.62 -10.16 -10.09
N ASP A 150 -4.08 -10.19 -8.85
CA ASP A 150 -4.47 -9.00 -8.13
C ASP A 150 -3.36 -8.33 -7.32
N ASN A 151 -2.10 -8.67 -7.55
CA ASN A 151 -1.00 -7.96 -6.92
C ASN A 151 -0.88 -6.49 -7.38
N ASP A 152 -1.60 -6.06 -8.44
CA ASP A 152 -1.71 -4.64 -8.80
C ASP A 152 -2.57 -3.91 -7.75
N ARG A 153 -3.68 -4.55 -7.32
CA ARG A 153 -4.56 -4.03 -6.27
C ARG A 153 -3.86 -4.08 -4.90
N LEU A 154 -3.23 -5.21 -4.56
CA LEU A 154 -2.42 -5.31 -3.34
C LEU A 154 -1.33 -4.22 -3.31
N ALA A 155 -0.61 -3.99 -4.40
CA ALA A 155 0.41 -2.96 -4.48
C ALA A 155 -0.15 -1.55 -4.27
N SER A 156 -1.33 -1.25 -4.82
CA SER A 156 -1.99 0.05 -4.59
C SER A 156 -2.46 0.23 -3.15
N ARG A 157 -2.92 -0.85 -2.48
CA ARG A 157 -3.25 -0.83 -1.06
C ARG A 157 -1.99 -0.68 -0.18
N VAL A 158 -0.91 -1.38 -0.53
CA VAL A 158 0.40 -1.19 0.15
C VAL A 158 0.89 0.25 -0.03
N ALA A 159 0.74 0.84 -1.22
CA ALA A 159 1.08 2.24 -1.44
C ALA A 159 0.22 3.18 -0.57
N GLN A 160 -1.06 2.88 -0.39
CA GLN A 160 -1.95 3.62 0.51
C GLN A 160 -1.54 3.47 1.99
N ILE A 161 -1.25 2.25 2.46
CA ILE A 161 -0.87 1.94 3.85
C ILE A 161 0.45 2.63 4.22
N THR A 162 1.42 2.64 3.30
CA THR A 162 2.76 3.19 3.53
C THR A 162 2.84 4.70 3.26
N ASP A 163 1.74 5.36 2.90
CA ASP A 163 1.71 6.74 2.43
C ASP A 163 2.74 6.99 1.30
N ALA A 164 2.84 6.05 0.36
CA ALA A 164 3.81 6.13 -0.73
C ALA A 164 3.57 7.35 -1.64
N ASP A 165 4.66 7.91 -2.17
CA ASP A 165 4.58 9.01 -3.15
C ASP A 165 4.31 8.49 -4.56
N THR A 166 4.88 7.31 -4.85
CA THR A 166 4.78 6.72 -6.18
C THR A 166 4.65 5.20 -6.10
N LEU A 167 3.70 4.67 -6.85
CA LEU A 167 3.60 3.25 -7.19
C LEU A 167 4.12 3.03 -8.61
N ILE A 168 5.10 2.14 -8.77
CA ILE A 168 5.60 1.69 -10.06
C ILE A 168 5.03 0.30 -10.34
N LEU A 169 4.22 0.17 -11.39
CA LEU A 169 3.76 -1.13 -11.90
C LEU A 169 4.65 -1.54 -13.08
N LEU A 170 5.58 -2.46 -12.84
CA LEU A 170 6.37 -3.08 -13.88
C LEU A 170 5.60 -4.26 -14.48
N SER A 171 5.36 -4.19 -15.78
CA SER A 171 4.53 -5.12 -16.52
C SER A 171 5.21 -5.54 -17.84
N ASP A 172 4.55 -6.37 -18.63
CA ASP A 172 4.92 -6.73 -19.99
C ASP A 172 4.44 -5.73 -21.05
N VAL A 173 3.76 -4.65 -20.61
CA VAL A 173 3.29 -3.56 -21.47
C VAL A 173 3.98 -2.25 -21.11
N ASP A 174 4.12 -1.36 -22.09
CA ASP A 174 4.79 -0.07 -21.91
C ASP A 174 3.95 0.92 -21.09
N GLY A 175 2.63 0.77 -21.10
CA GLY A 175 1.69 1.68 -20.45
C GLY A 175 0.27 1.49 -20.93
N LEU A 176 -0.56 2.52 -20.76
CA LEU A 176 -1.93 2.58 -21.27
C LEU A 176 -1.92 3.12 -22.70
N TYR A 177 -2.60 2.42 -23.59
CA TYR A 177 -2.77 2.80 -24.99
C TYR A 177 -4.23 3.15 -25.27
N THR A 178 -4.47 3.92 -26.34
CA THR A 178 -5.83 4.26 -26.81
C THR A 178 -6.61 3.03 -27.29
N LYS A 179 -5.92 2.00 -27.75
CA LYS A 179 -6.45 0.70 -28.21
C LYS A 179 -5.43 -0.39 -27.89
N ASN A 180 -5.79 -1.66 -28.04
CA ASN A 180 -4.82 -2.75 -27.84
C ASN A 180 -3.71 -2.72 -28.91
N PRO A 181 -2.45 -2.41 -28.54
CA PRO A 181 -1.36 -2.27 -29.52
C PRO A 181 -0.96 -3.60 -30.20
N LYS A 182 -1.37 -4.74 -29.67
CA LYS A 182 -1.17 -6.06 -30.30
C LYS A 182 -2.14 -6.30 -31.46
N ILE A 183 -3.27 -5.59 -31.48
CA ILE A 183 -4.33 -5.74 -32.49
C ILE A 183 -4.33 -4.54 -33.45
N TYR A 184 -4.18 -3.34 -32.93
CA TYR A 184 -4.34 -2.09 -33.68
C TYR A 184 -3.01 -1.39 -33.85
N LYS A 185 -2.56 -1.24 -35.10
CA LYS A 185 -1.29 -0.55 -35.46
C LYS A 185 -1.33 0.96 -35.16
N ASP A 186 -2.52 1.56 -35.14
CA ASP A 186 -2.75 2.98 -34.85
C ASP A 186 -2.91 3.26 -33.34
N ALA A 187 -2.69 2.28 -32.47
CA ALA A 187 -2.73 2.44 -31.04
C ALA A 187 -1.63 3.40 -30.54
N LYS A 188 -2.02 4.47 -29.84
CA LYS A 188 -1.11 5.49 -29.32
C LYS A 188 -0.92 5.35 -27.81
N LEU A 189 0.32 5.42 -27.35
CA LEU A 189 0.64 5.42 -25.91
C LEU A 189 0.16 6.71 -25.24
N ILE A 190 -0.60 6.58 -24.17
CA ILE A 190 -1.07 7.69 -23.33
C ILE A 190 0.00 7.96 -22.28
N LYS A 191 0.75 9.05 -22.45
CA LYS A 191 1.88 9.35 -21.55
C LYS A 191 1.44 9.80 -20.16
N LYS A 192 0.28 10.46 -20.04
CA LYS A 192 -0.20 11.04 -18.79
C LYS A 192 -1.71 10.99 -18.67
N VAL A 193 -2.20 10.59 -17.49
CA VAL A 193 -3.60 10.61 -17.09
C VAL A 193 -3.70 11.48 -15.83
N ASN A 194 -4.41 12.61 -15.92
CA ASN A 194 -4.57 13.54 -14.81
C ASN A 194 -5.89 13.35 -14.07
N ASP A 195 -6.93 12.93 -14.78
CA ASP A 195 -8.25 12.65 -14.24
C ASP A 195 -8.78 11.36 -14.85
N LEU A 196 -8.77 10.29 -14.04
CA LEU A 196 -9.19 8.97 -14.52
C LEU A 196 -10.62 8.96 -15.06
N LYS A 197 -11.55 9.69 -14.41
CA LYS A 197 -12.95 9.69 -14.85
C LYS A 197 -13.13 10.41 -16.20
N LYS A 198 -12.46 11.56 -16.37
CA LYS A 198 -12.54 12.39 -17.56
C LYS A 198 -11.72 11.78 -18.69
N ASP A 199 -10.43 11.53 -18.44
CA ASP A 199 -9.50 11.07 -19.45
C ASP A 199 -9.87 9.69 -20.01
N LEU A 200 -10.42 8.77 -19.17
CA LEU A 200 -10.89 7.46 -19.63
C LEU A 200 -12.19 7.55 -20.46
N LYS A 201 -13.07 8.51 -20.19
CA LYS A 201 -14.28 8.74 -21.03
C LYS A 201 -13.90 9.32 -22.40
N GLU A 202 -12.99 10.27 -22.45
CA GLU A 202 -12.51 10.92 -23.69
C GLU A 202 -11.77 9.93 -24.60
N ILE A 203 -11.05 8.96 -24.03
CA ILE A 203 -10.30 7.95 -24.79
C ILE A 203 -11.25 6.92 -25.46
N ASN A 204 -12.56 7.02 -25.21
CA ASN A 204 -13.59 6.12 -25.78
C ASN A 204 -13.17 4.64 -25.70
N ILE A 205 -12.83 4.19 -24.47
CA ILE A 205 -12.31 2.85 -24.23
C ILE A 205 -13.45 1.82 -24.38
N LYS A 206 -14.01 1.69 -25.59
CA LYS A 206 -14.72 0.47 -25.99
C LYS A 206 -13.81 -0.76 -25.90
N GLY A 207 -12.50 -0.55 -25.95
CA GLY A 207 -11.48 -1.60 -25.87
C GLY A 207 -10.97 -1.95 -24.47
N VAL A 208 -11.42 -1.35 -23.35
CA VAL A 208 -11.00 -1.84 -22.02
C VAL A 208 -11.52 -3.25 -21.78
N ASN A 209 -12.69 -3.58 -22.30
CA ASN A 209 -13.23 -4.96 -22.29
C ASN A 209 -12.51 -5.87 -23.29
N GLU A 210 -11.87 -5.34 -24.34
CA GLU A 210 -11.11 -6.08 -25.35
C GLU A 210 -9.64 -6.36 -24.92
N TYR A 211 -9.14 -5.67 -23.87
CA TYR A 211 -7.82 -5.96 -23.30
C TYR A 211 -7.79 -7.28 -22.52
N GLY A 212 -8.47 -8.31 -22.99
CA GLY A 212 -8.42 -9.66 -22.43
C GLY A 212 -8.55 -9.71 -20.90
N SER A 213 -9.30 -10.63 -20.37
CA SER A 213 -9.62 -10.80 -18.96
C SER A 213 -8.48 -10.42 -18.01
N GLY A 214 -8.52 -9.25 -17.40
CA GLY A 214 -7.85 -8.90 -16.15
C GLY A 214 -6.70 -7.89 -16.22
N GLY A 215 -5.78 -7.96 -17.15
CA GLY A 215 -4.48 -7.28 -17.00
C GLY A 215 -4.49 -5.73 -16.96
N MET A 216 -5.22 -5.03 -17.85
CA MET A 216 -5.27 -3.56 -17.86
C MET A 216 -6.32 -3.01 -16.89
N GLN A 217 -7.43 -3.72 -16.71
CA GLN A 217 -8.49 -3.32 -15.79
C GLN A 217 -7.98 -3.26 -14.35
N THR A 218 -7.21 -4.28 -13.90
CA THR A 218 -6.60 -4.28 -12.57
C THR A 218 -5.65 -3.09 -12.37
N LYS A 219 -4.91 -2.69 -13.41
CA LYS A 219 -4.03 -1.52 -13.37
C LYS A 219 -4.80 -0.20 -13.27
N ILE A 220 -5.94 -0.10 -13.95
CA ILE A 220 -6.83 1.06 -13.85
C ILE A 220 -7.46 1.15 -12.44
N GLU A 221 -7.87 0.01 -11.86
CA GLU A 221 -8.36 -0.04 -10.48
C GLU A 221 -7.28 0.37 -9.49
N ALA A 222 -6.06 -0.13 -9.65
CA ALA A 222 -4.91 0.31 -8.85
C ALA A 222 -4.66 1.82 -8.98
N ALA A 223 -4.78 2.39 -10.18
CA ALA A 223 -4.66 3.83 -10.40
C ALA A 223 -5.74 4.64 -9.67
N LYS A 224 -6.99 4.14 -9.61
CA LYS A 224 -8.07 4.77 -8.83
C LYS A 224 -7.74 4.80 -7.34
N ILE A 225 -7.27 3.67 -6.78
CA ILE A 225 -6.86 3.59 -5.37
C ILE A 225 -5.72 4.56 -5.10
N CYS A 226 -4.69 4.59 -5.95
CA CYS A 226 -3.56 5.50 -5.80
C CYS A 226 -3.97 6.97 -5.87
N GLN A 227 -4.84 7.36 -6.81
CA GLN A 227 -5.35 8.74 -6.88
C GLN A 227 -6.09 9.16 -5.62
N LEU A 228 -6.94 8.28 -5.07
CA LEU A 228 -7.65 8.53 -3.83
C LEU A 228 -6.71 8.63 -2.62
N ALA A 229 -5.60 7.90 -2.65
CA ALA A 229 -4.58 7.91 -1.59
C ALA A 229 -3.55 9.05 -1.69
N GLY A 230 -3.64 9.91 -2.70
CA GLY A 230 -2.63 10.96 -2.91
C GLY A 230 -1.31 10.44 -3.48
N CYS A 231 -1.29 9.22 -4.01
CA CYS A 231 -0.13 8.55 -4.58
C CYS A 231 -0.15 8.68 -6.11
N SER A 232 0.96 9.05 -6.73
CA SER A 232 1.12 8.96 -8.18
C SER A 232 1.40 7.52 -8.59
N MET A 233 0.97 7.12 -9.80
CA MET A 233 1.27 5.77 -10.29
C MET A 233 1.91 5.85 -11.68
N VAL A 234 2.81 4.91 -11.98
CA VAL A 234 3.38 4.74 -13.32
C VAL A 234 3.28 3.28 -13.76
N ILE A 235 2.80 3.06 -14.98
CA ILE A 235 2.86 1.77 -15.66
C ILE A 235 4.01 1.84 -16.65
N ALA A 236 4.93 0.88 -16.59
CA ALA A 236 6.08 0.81 -17.46
C ALA A 236 6.46 -0.63 -17.81
N ASN A 237 7.12 -0.81 -18.94
CA ASN A 237 7.64 -2.10 -19.34
C ASN A 237 8.79 -2.51 -18.42
N GLY A 238 8.62 -3.68 -17.79
CA GLY A 238 9.58 -4.25 -16.86
C GLY A 238 10.52 -5.27 -17.50
N LEU A 239 10.35 -5.66 -18.78
CA LEU A 239 11.10 -6.74 -19.41
C LEU A 239 12.57 -6.40 -19.65
N SER A 240 12.89 -5.12 -19.83
CA SER A 240 14.26 -4.64 -20.03
C SER A 240 15.10 -4.73 -18.76
N LEU A 241 16.43 -4.81 -18.92
CA LEU A 241 17.35 -4.67 -17.79
C LEU A 241 17.30 -3.24 -17.23
N ASN A 242 17.52 -3.09 -15.92
CA ASN A 242 17.41 -1.83 -15.17
C ASN A 242 16.05 -1.14 -15.39
N PRO A 243 14.93 -1.82 -15.13
CA PRO A 243 13.60 -1.39 -15.55
C PRO A 243 13.17 -0.04 -14.95
N ILE A 244 13.58 0.26 -13.71
CA ILE A 244 13.26 1.53 -13.05
C ILE A 244 14.06 2.69 -13.67
N SER A 245 15.34 2.48 -13.93
CA SER A 245 16.19 3.48 -14.61
C SER A 245 15.66 3.78 -16.01
N MET A 246 15.06 2.82 -16.71
CA MET A 246 14.50 3.00 -18.06
C MET A 246 13.27 3.89 -18.08
N ILE A 247 12.48 3.98 -17.01
CA ILE A 247 11.33 4.90 -16.90
C ILE A 247 11.79 6.34 -17.17
N SER A 248 12.88 6.75 -16.53
CA SER A 248 13.43 8.11 -16.69
C SER A 248 14.18 8.31 -18.01
N LYS A 249 14.85 7.25 -18.53
CA LYS A 249 15.67 7.35 -19.74
C LYS A 249 14.85 7.37 -21.02
N LYS A 250 13.90 6.43 -21.17
CA LYS A 250 13.12 6.26 -22.40
C LYS A 250 11.83 7.07 -22.40
N ASN A 251 11.30 7.41 -21.23
CA ASN A 251 10.01 8.08 -21.07
C ASN A 251 8.86 7.39 -21.85
N ILE A 252 8.97 6.05 -22.00
CA ILE A 252 7.94 5.19 -22.58
C ILE A 252 7.21 4.54 -21.43
N CYS A 253 6.18 5.23 -20.93
CA CYS A 253 5.39 4.81 -19.79
C CYS A 253 4.11 5.65 -19.70
N THR A 254 3.16 5.24 -18.88
CA THR A 254 1.98 6.03 -18.56
C THR A 254 2.03 6.47 -17.11
N TRP A 255 1.98 7.76 -16.86
CA TRP A 255 1.87 8.36 -15.53
C TRP A 255 0.42 8.69 -15.20
N PHE A 256 -0.02 8.28 -14.02
CA PHE A 256 -1.29 8.66 -13.41
C PHE A 256 -0.99 9.61 -12.26
N SER A 257 -1.44 10.87 -12.39
CA SER A 257 -1.20 11.88 -11.35
C SER A 257 -2.29 11.86 -10.30
N SER A 258 -1.92 12.04 -9.04
CA SER A 258 -2.89 12.43 -8.01
C SER A 258 -2.95 13.93 -7.90
N LYS A 259 -4.16 14.48 -7.87
CA LYS A 259 -4.44 15.91 -7.56
C LYS A 259 -4.73 16.11 -6.05
N VAL A 260 -4.94 15.00 -5.33
CA VAL A 260 -5.27 15.02 -3.90
C VAL A 260 -3.96 15.00 -3.12
N SER A 261 -3.82 15.87 -2.13
CA SER A 261 -2.71 15.75 -1.19
C SER A 261 -2.89 14.50 -0.32
N LYS A 262 -1.79 13.91 0.16
CA LYS A 262 -1.86 12.75 1.07
C LYS A 262 -2.64 13.09 2.34
N LEU A 263 -2.50 14.31 2.83
CA LEU A 263 -3.21 14.81 4.01
C LEU A 263 -4.71 14.87 3.76
N ASP A 264 -5.15 15.40 2.61
CA ASP A 264 -6.57 15.46 2.25
C ASP A 264 -7.14 14.08 1.97
N ALA A 265 -6.36 13.18 1.35
CA ALA A 265 -6.74 11.78 1.15
C ALA A 265 -7.00 11.08 2.49
N ARG A 266 -6.10 11.26 3.46
CA ARG A 266 -6.22 10.72 4.82
C ARG A 266 -7.42 11.31 5.56
N LYS A 267 -7.61 12.63 5.47
CA LYS A 267 -8.76 13.33 6.04
C LYS A 267 -10.08 12.80 5.47
N LYS A 268 -10.20 12.69 4.14
CA LYS A 268 -11.39 12.14 3.49
C LYS A 268 -11.67 10.70 3.93
N TRP A 269 -10.62 9.88 4.05
CA TRP A 269 -10.77 8.51 4.53
C TRP A 269 -11.23 8.45 6.00
N ILE A 270 -10.73 9.33 6.88
CA ILE A 270 -11.20 9.46 8.26
C ILE A 270 -12.68 9.87 8.32
N ILE A 271 -13.11 10.80 7.47
CA ILE A 271 -14.50 11.28 7.44
C ILE A 271 -15.45 10.24 6.84
N SER A 272 -15.05 9.57 5.76
CA SER A 272 -15.90 8.65 4.99
C SER A 272 -16.02 7.25 5.59
N SER A 273 -15.19 6.91 6.55
CA SER A 273 -15.24 5.61 7.17
C SER A 273 -16.42 5.48 8.12
N ILE A 274 -17.06 4.33 8.06
CA ILE A 274 -18.18 3.76 8.83
C ILE A 274 -18.44 4.44 10.19
N ALA A 275 -19.70 4.45 10.64
CA ALA A 275 -20.18 5.04 11.89
C ALA A 275 -19.17 4.92 13.05
N PRO A 276 -18.85 6.05 13.73
CA PRO A 276 -17.94 6.04 14.88
C PRO A 276 -18.39 5.03 15.93
N LYS A 277 -17.50 4.21 16.45
CA LYS A 277 -17.81 3.19 17.45
C LYS A 277 -17.98 3.75 18.86
N GLY A 278 -17.60 5.01 19.05
CA GLY A 278 -17.74 5.69 20.33
C GLY A 278 -17.48 7.17 20.24
N SER A 279 -17.53 7.85 21.39
CA SER A 279 -17.23 9.26 21.50
C SER A 279 -16.35 9.57 22.72
N ILE A 280 -15.56 10.65 22.60
CA ILE A 280 -14.70 11.20 23.64
C ILE A 280 -15.15 12.63 23.89
N ILE A 281 -15.57 12.94 25.11
CA ILE A 281 -15.94 14.29 25.53
C ILE A 281 -14.72 14.98 26.11
N ILE A 282 -14.40 16.16 25.61
CA ILE A 282 -13.21 16.93 25.94
C ILE A 282 -13.54 18.24 26.67
N ASP A 283 -12.56 18.78 27.39
CA ASP A 283 -12.67 20.11 28.00
C ASP A 283 -12.35 21.25 27.02
N ASP A 284 -12.54 22.50 27.50
CA ASP A 284 -12.35 23.68 26.68
C ASP A 284 -10.89 23.92 26.31
N GLY A 285 -9.94 23.47 27.16
CA GLY A 285 -8.51 23.53 26.89
C GLY A 285 -8.11 22.61 25.74
N ALA A 286 -8.57 21.35 25.78
CA ALA A 286 -8.37 20.41 24.70
C ALA A 286 -9.04 20.91 23.41
N LYS A 287 -10.27 21.45 23.47
CA LYS A 287 -10.96 22.02 22.31
C LYS A 287 -10.14 23.15 21.66
N LYS A 288 -9.55 24.06 22.46
CA LYS A 288 -8.67 25.12 21.94
C LYS A 288 -7.39 24.53 21.31
N ALA A 289 -6.81 23.49 21.95
CA ALA A 289 -5.61 22.83 21.43
C ALA A 289 -5.88 22.16 20.08
N LEU A 290 -7.02 21.48 19.92
CA LEU A 290 -7.42 20.87 18.64
C LEU A 290 -7.54 21.92 17.53
N LYS A 291 -8.24 23.02 17.76
CA LYS A 291 -8.35 24.16 16.82
C LYS A 291 -6.99 24.77 16.45
N SER A 292 -5.96 24.56 17.24
CA SER A 292 -4.58 24.97 16.95
C SER A 292 -3.77 23.85 16.27
N GLY A 293 -4.42 22.78 15.77
CA GLY A 293 -3.77 21.68 15.07
C GLY A 293 -2.92 20.76 15.97
N LYS A 294 -3.20 20.71 17.28
CA LYS A 294 -2.50 19.84 18.23
C LYS A 294 -3.22 18.50 18.41
N SER A 295 -2.48 17.49 18.87
CA SER A 295 -3.01 16.16 19.22
C SER A 295 -3.92 16.20 20.45
N LEU A 296 -4.85 15.25 20.56
CA LEU A 296 -5.66 15.05 21.77
C LEU A 296 -4.86 14.27 22.80
N LEU A 297 -4.65 14.88 23.97
CA LEU A 297 -3.99 14.27 25.12
C LEU A 297 -5.01 13.75 26.15
N ALA A 298 -4.61 12.79 26.97
CA ALA A 298 -5.44 12.18 28.01
C ALA A 298 -5.92 13.23 29.04
N ALA A 299 -5.11 14.23 29.37
CA ALA A 299 -5.41 15.29 30.31
C ALA A 299 -6.68 16.08 29.96
N GLY A 300 -6.96 16.26 28.67
CA GLY A 300 -8.13 17.01 28.18
C GLY A 300 -9.43 16.19 28.08
N ILE A 301 -9.40 14.90 28.42
CA ILE A 301 -10.56 14.00 28.31
C ILE A 301 -11.35 14.00 29.60
N LYS A 302 -12.66 14.18 29.49
CA LYS A 302 -13.61 14.21 30.64
C LYS A 302 -14.48 12.96 30.73
N LYS A 303 -14.90 12.43 29.59
CA LYS A 303 -15.79 11.27 29.54
C LYS A 303 -15.64 10.55 28.21
N ILE A 304 -15.88 9.25 28.20
CA ILE A 304 -16.02 8.46 26.97
C ILE A 304 -17.39 7.78 26.93
N SER A 305 -17.84 7.44 25.73
CA SER A 305 -19.06 6.67 25.49
C SER A 305 -18.84 5.69 24.35
N GLY A 306 -19.43 4.51 24.47
CA GLY A 306 -19.25 3.41 23.52
C GLY A 306 -18.03 2.54 23.83
N LYS A 307 -18.02 1.33 23.26
CA LYS A 307 -16.91 0.38 23.37
C LYS A 307 -16.15 0.35 22.04
N PHE A 308 -14.88 0.71 22.09
CA PHE A 308 -14.02 0.78 20.92
C PHE A 308 -12.60 0.33 21.26
N ASN A 309 -11.90 -0.15 20.24
CA ASN A 309 -10.53 -0.60 20.33
C ASN A 309 -9.55 0.44 19.80
N LYS A 310 -8.26 0.23 20.06
CA LYS A 310 -7.16 0.97 19.44
C LYS A 310 -7.28 0.92 17.91
N GLY A 311 -7.24 2.10 17.29
CA GLY A 311 -7.41 2.26 15.85
C GLY A 311 -8.85 2.47 15.38
N ASP A 312 -9.85 2.35 16.25
CA ASP A 312 -11.24 2.62 15.91
C ASP A 312 -11.51 4.12 15.76
N HIS A 313 -12.53 4.45 14.95
CA HIS A 313 -13.04 5.81 14.81
C HIS A 313 -13.88 6.20 16.01
N VAL A 314 -13.59 7.39 16.51
CA VAL A 314 -14.36 8.01 17.59
C VAL A 314 -14.72 9.45 17.23
N LYS A 315 -15.88 9.91 17.69
CA LYS A 315 -16.24 11.33 17.71
C LYS A 315 -15.54 12.01 18.85
N ILE A 316 -15.13 13.25 18.65
CA ILE A 316 -14.64 14.14 19.69
C ILE A 316 -15.70 15.21 19.90
N LEU A 317 -16.27 15.24 21.10
CA LEU A 317 -17.37 16.11 21.46
C LEU A 317 -16.91 17.15 22.50
N ASP A 318 -17.43 18.36 22.41
CA ASP A 318 -17.27 19.32 23.49
C ASP A 318 -18.21 19.01 24.67
N LYS A 319 -18.13 19.81 25.76
CA LYS A 319 -18.97 19.66 26.95
C LYS A 319 -20.48 19.81 26.68
N LYS A 320 -20.85 20.42 25.55
CA LYS A 320 -22.23 20.58 25.09
C LYS A 320 -22.68 19.48 24.13
N ASN A 321 -21.89 18.43 23.97
CA ASN A 321 -22.07 17.34 23.01
C ASN A 321 -22.05 17.76 21.52
N ASN A 322 -21.50 18.93 21.20
CA ASN A 322 -21.27 19.29 19.81
C ASN A 322 -20.03 18.55 19.28
N GLU A 323 -20.15 18.01 18.09
CA GLU A 323 -19.04 17.32 17.42
C GLU A 323 -17.98 18.36 16.98
N CYS A 324 -16.76 18.23 17.48
CA CYS A 324 -15.65 19.14 17.20
C CYS A 324 -14.68 18.53 16.20
N ALA A 325 -14.53 17.20 16.23
CA ALA A 325 -13.61 16.47 15.38
C ALA A 325 -13.96 14.99 15.34
N ARG A 326 -13.36 14.27 14.39
CA ARG A 326 -13.29 12.79 14.33
C ARG A 326 -11.85 12.37 14.27
N GLY A 327 -11.55 11.24 14.91
CA GLY A 327 -10.18 10.74 14.87
C GLY A 327 -10.08 9.26 15.20
N LEU A 328 -8.83 8.78 15.14
CA LEU A 328 -8.44 7.42 15.39
C LEU A 328 -7.88 7.29 16.79
N SER A 329 -8.54 6.51 17.64
CA SER A 329 -8.04 6.29 18.99
C SER A 329 -6.72 5.51 18.99
N SER A 330 -5.72 6.00 19.72
CA SER A 330 -4.47 5.27 19.98
C SER A 330 -4.62 4.21 21.08
N PHE A 331 -5.74 4.22 21.81
CA PHE A 331 -6.04 3.38 22.95
C PHE A 331 -7.44 2.77 22.84
N ALA A 332 -7.68 1.64 23.51
CA ALA A 332 -9.01 1.10 23.69
C ALA A 332 -9.81 1.94 24.72
N SER A 333 -11.14 1.83 24.68
CA SER A 333 -12.01 2.59 25.58
C SER A 333 -11.72 2.36 27.06
N ASP A 334 -11.43 1.13 27.46
CA ASP A 334 -11.09 0.76 28.83
C ASP A 334 -9.72 1.30 29.29
N GLU A 335 -8.77 1.40 28.36
CA GLU A 335 -7.48 2.05 28.60
C GLU A 335 -7.64 3.55 28.79
N ILE A 336 -8.49 4.19 27.96
CA ILE A 336 -8.75 5.65 28.09
C ILE A 336 -9.40 5.95 29.44
N VAL A 337 -10.29 5.12 29.94
CA VAL A 337 -10.89 5.29 31.29
C VAL A 337 -9.78 5.36 32.36
N LYS A 338 -8.73 4.56 32.23
CA LYS A 338 -7.63 4.56 33.21
C LYS A 338 -6.73 5.78 33.13
N ILE A 339 -6.57 6.35 31.94
CA ILE A 339 -5.60 7.44 31.70
C ILE A 339 -6.25 8.84 31.60
N MET A 340 -7.57 8.94 31.39
CA MET A 340 -8.24 10.22 31.21
C MET A 340 -8.02 11.16 32.40
N GLY A 341 -7.80 12.44 32.10
CA GLY A 341 -7.50 13.47 33.08
C GLY A 341 -6.04 13.48 33.58
N ASN A 342 -5.23 12.49 33.23
CA ASN A 342 -3.84 12.40 33.64
C ASN A 342 -2.86 12.97 32.59
N HIS A 343 -1.70 13.42 33.04
CA HIS A 343 -0.63 13.88 32.17
C HIS A 343 0.03 12.72 31.39
N SER A 344 0.52 13.02 30.19
CA SER A 344 1.10 12.01 29.28
C SER A 344 2.25 11.21 29.90
N ASN A 345 3.04 11.79 30.79
CA ASN A 345 4.13 11.11 31.50
C ASN A 345 3.68 10.03 32.50
N GLN A 346 2.41 9.99 32.85
CA GLN A 346 1.83 9.00 33.76
C GLN A 346 1.21 7.80 33.05
N ILE A 347 1.02 7.89 31.72
CA ILE A 347 0.29 6.89 30.93
C ILE A 347 0.97 5.49 31.04
N GLU A 348 2.28 5.42 30.91
CA GLU A 348 3.03 4.17 30.99
C GLU A 348 2.87 3.50 32.35
N LYS A 349 2.92 4.28 33.42
CA LYS A 349 2.73 3.77 34.79
C LYS A 349 1.29 3.26 35.01
N LEU A 350 0.30 3.95 34.45
CA LEU A 350 -1.12 3.59 34.61
C LEU A 350 -1.52 2.36 33.77
N LEU A 351 -0.88 2.18 32.59
CA LEU A 351 -1.19 1.07 31.69
C LEU A 351 -0.26 -0.14 31.87
N GLY A 352 0.93 0.05 32.49
CA GLY A 352 1.90 -1.03 32.71
C GLY A 352 2.73 -1.41 31.47
N TYR A 353 2.68 -0.61 30.40
CA TYR A 353 3.48 -0.84 29.19
C TYR A 353 3.84 0.49 28.50
N VAL A 354 4.89 0.46 27.65
CA VAL A 354 5.31 1.65 26.86
C VAL A 354 4.21 2.02 25.87
N ALA A 355 3.62 3.19 26.05
CA ALA A 355 2.45 3.65 25.34
C ALA A 355 2.70 5.01 24.62
N LYS A 356 1.82 5.36 23.69
CA LYS A 356 1.83 6.69 23.06
C LYS A 356 1.45 7.77 24.06
N SER A 357 1.99 8.98 23.90
CA SER A 357 1.64 10.15 24.69
C SER A 357 0.28 10.76 24.34
N GLU A 358 -0.18 10.52 23.08
CA GLU A 358 -1.42 11.10 22.54
C GLU A 358 -2.52 10.04 22.43
N VAL A 359 -3.74 10.42 22.87
CA VAL A 359 -4.94 9.60 22.68
C VAL A 359 -5.38 9.61 21.22
N ILE A 360 -5.26 10.77 20.55
CA ILE A 360 -5.45 10.87 19.08
C ILE A 360 -4.38 11.83 18.55
N HIS A 361 -3.55 11.33 17.63
CA HIS A 361 -2.55 12.16 16.98
C HIS A 361 -3.21 13.14 16.00
N LYS A 362 -2.64 14.35 15.87
CA LYS A 362 -3.15 15.40 14.97
C LYS A 362 -3.33 14.95 13.53
N ASP A 363 -2.43 14.09 13.01
CA ASP A 363 -2.49 13.55 11.65
C ASP A 363 -3.55 12.44 11.50
N ASP A 364 -4.07 11.91 12.62
CA ASP A 364 -5.12 10.91 12.71
C ASP A 364 -6.48 11.53 13.09
N MET A 365 -6.63 12.83 12.92
CA MET A 365 -7.81 13.60 13.32
C MET A 365 -8.23 14.58 12.24
N VAL A 366 -9.53 14.82 12.15
CA VAL A 366 -10.14 15.83 11.27
C VAL A 366 -11.10 16.68 12.09
N GLU A 367 -10.91 17.99 12.06
CA GLU A 367 -11.85 18.97 12.60
C GLU A 367 -13.10 19.05 11.72
N ILE A 368 -14.26 19.28 12.37
CA ILE A 368 -15.57 19.39 11.73
C ILE A 368 -16.12 20.81 11.96
#